data_ab82d103c0fe0486a650d2fcb6cc4c0e
#
_entry.id   ab82d103c0fe0486a650d2fcb6cc4c0e
#
_cell.length_a   1.000
_cell.length_b   1.000
_cell.length_c   1.000
_cell.angle_alpha   90.00
_cell.angle_beta   90.00
_cell.angle_gamma   90.00
#
_symmetry.space_group_name_H-M   'P 1'
#
loop_
_entity.id
_entity.type
_entity.pdbx_description
1 polymer ?
#
loop_
_entity_poly.entity_id
_entity_poly.type
_entity_poly.pdbx_seq_one_letter_code
_entity_poly.pdbx_strand_id
1 'polypeptide(L)'
;MKTILIDGFSFTYIVERKPDIQRMNIRVKDDKVYVSTNNTTSIKEIEDALAKRLDSLKEKLPKVYCDKVIHVRGIGYTPKFLVSETPYVRIRGNEIVIAAKTNETKEYKRVLYDYYEQIIRDELAVILPAARQAFSEISMPTFSFKYLKTCYARYYSGWKHHIEFSTVLGKYPGHYIAVTLYHELTHVFVLDHSKEFYRVFESKFPNAKEIDLQTRKTCYFDCL
;
A
#
# COMPACT_ATOMS: atom_id res chain seq x y z
N MET A 1 24.42 -11.87 4.79
CA MET A 1 23.17 -11.35 4.25
C MET A 1 23.39 -11.08 2.76
N LYS A 2 22.54 -11.61 1.90
CA LYS A 2 22.62 -11.44 0.44
C LYS A 2 21.25 -11.03 -0.09
N THR A 3 21.21 -10.27 -1.17
CA THR A 3 19.98 -9.93 -1.88
C THR A 3 19.96 -10.69 -3.20
N ILE A 4 18.81 -11.25 -3.56
CA ILE A 4 18.59 -11.95 -4.82
C ILE A 4 17.39 -11.34 -5.53
N LEU A 5 17.45 -11.28 -6.86
CA LEU A 5 16.36 -10.90 -7.74
C LEU A 5 15.95 -12.12 -8.57
N ILE A 6 14.70 -12.57 -8.45
CA ILE A 6 14.14 -13.69 -9.20
C ILE A 6 12.78 -13.26 -9.78
N ASP A 7 12.62 -13.31 -11.10
CA ASP A 7 11.40 -12.92 -11.81
C ASP A 7 10.84 -11.55 -11.38
N GLY A 8 11.73 -10.55 -11.26
CA GLY A 8 11.37 -9.20 -10.84
C GLY A 8 11.06 -9.04 -9.34
N PHE A 9 11.15 -10.12 -8.55
CA PHE A 9 10.95 -10.09 -7.11
C PHE A 9 12.30 -10.11 -6.38
N SER A 10 12.61 -9.03 -5.66
CA SER A 10 13.85 -8.89 -4.89
C SER A 10 13.59 -9.11 -3.41
N PHE A 11 14.41 -9.93 -2.76
CA PHE A 11 14.37 -10.13 -1.33
C PHE A 11 15.75 -10.44 -0.76
N THR A 12 15.87 -10.23 0.54
CA THR A 12 17.10 -10.49 1.27
C THR A 12 17.05 -11.87 1.92
N TYR A 13 18.12 -12.65 1.77
CA TYR A 13 18.26 -13.93 2.45
C TYR A 13 19.54 -14.04 3.28
N ILE A 14 19.47 -14.84 4.32
CA ILE A 14 20.55 -15.12 5.27
C ILE A 14 20.80 -16.62 5.24
N VAL A 15 22.05 -17.02 5.00
CA VAL A 15 22.44 -18.42 5.02
C VAL A 15 23.01 -18.76 6.40
N GLU A 16 22.37 -19.71 7.06
CA GLU A 16 22.82 -20.32 8.31
C GLU A 16 23.39 -21.71 7.98
N ARG A 17 24.72 -21.86 8.10
CA ARG A 17 25.38 -23.15 7.86
C ARG A 17 25.53 -23.91 9.16
N LYS A 18 25.06 -25.16 9.17
CA LYS A 18 25.12 -26.06 10.33
C LYS A 18 25.52 -27.45 9.84
N PRO A 19 26.58 -28.06 10.40
CA PRO A 19 27.12 -29.33 9.90
C PRO A 19 26.11 -30.48 9.93
N ASP A 20 25.22 -30.49 10.92
CA ASP A 20 24.27 -31.58 11.17
C ASP A 20 22.97 -31.49 10.34
N ILE A 21 22.80 -30.49 9.47
CA ILE A 21 21.61 -30.35 8.64
C ILE A 21 21.75 -31.25 7.41
N GLN A 22 20.85 -32.24 7.29
CA GLN A 22 20.75 -33.13 6.13
C GLN A 22 19.92 -32.54 4.99
N ARG A 23 18.97 -31.64 5.29
CA ARG A 23 18.07 -31.05 4.29
C ARG A 23 18.01 -29.53 4.46
N MET A 24 18.06 -28.82 3.32
CA MET A 24 17.88 -27.37 3.30
C MET A 24 16.50 -26.98 3.83
N ASN A 25 16.45 -26.06 4.78
CA ASN A 25 15.22 -25.50 5.32
C ASN A 25 15.15 -24.00 5.00
N ILE A 26 14.00 -23.55 4.46
CA ILE A 26 13.75 -22.15 4.11
C ILE A 26 12.59 -21.66 4.98
N ARG A 27 12.82 -20.61 5.76
CA ARG A 27 11.82 -19.98 6.62
C ARG A 27 11.84 -18.47 6.46
N VAL A 28 10.68 -17.86 6.62
CA VAL A 28 10.53 -16.40 6.64
C VAL A 28 10.34 -15.96 8.09
N LYS A 29 11.13 -15.00 8.53
CA LYS A 29 11.05 -14.39 9.85
C LYS A 29 11.54 -12.94 9.76
N ASP A 30 10.83 -12.00 10.40
CA ASP A 30 11.19 -10.57 10.45
C ASP A 30 11.52 -10.01 9.05
N ASP A 31 10.63 -10.30 8.08
CA ASP A 31 10.72 -9.85 6.68
C ASP A 31 11.98 -10.31 5.92
N LYS A 32 12.65 -11.35 6.42
CA LYS A 32 13.85 -11.93 5.82
C LYS A 32 13.69 -13.42 5.61
N VAL A 33 14.35 -13.93 4.58
CA VAL A 33 14.43 -15.36 4.30
C VAL A 33 15.67 -15.92 4.99
N TYR A 34 15.48 -16.92 5.82
CA TYR A 34 16.55 -17.68 6.44
C TYR A 34 16.67 -19.02 5.76
N VAL A 35 17.85 -19.34 5.26
CA VAL A 35 18.16 -20.62 4.63
C VAL A 35 19.14 -21.36 5.52
N SER A 36 18.65 -22.38 6.23
CA SER A 36 19.51 -23.26 7.03
C SER A 36 19.92 -24.46 6.17
N THR A 37 21.22 -24.72 6.05
CA THR A 37 21.77 -25.78 5.21
C THR A 37 23.11 -26.28 5.76
N ASN A 38 23.65 -27.36 5.18
CA ASN A 38 24.98 -27.88 5.54
C ASN A 38 26.10 -27.03 4.93
N ASN A 39 27.35 -27.41 5.26
CA ASN A 39 28.53 -26.67 4.81
C ASN A 39 28.88 -26.88 3.34
N THR A 40 28.37 -27.93 2.70
CA THR A 40 28.72 -28.34 1.33
C THR A 40 27.78 -27.74 0.28
N THR A 41 26.59 -27.26 0.67
CA THR A 41 25.62 -26.68 -0.26
C THR A 41 26.15 -25.41 -0.91
N SER A 42 26.17 -25.37 -2.23
CA SER A 42 26.59 -24.22 -3.01
C SER A 42 25.57 -23.07 -2.96
N ILE A 43 26.02 -21.85 -3.25
CA ILE A 43 25.12 -20.70 -3.36
C ILE A 43 24.12 -20.90 -4.48
N LYS A 44 24.54 -21.48 -5.61
CA LYS A 44 23.65 -21.75 -6.74
C LYS A 44 22.51 -22.69 -6.36
N GLU A 45 22.78 -23.77 -5.62
CA GLU A 45 21.74 -24.68 -5.12
C GLU A 45 20.75 -23.98 -4.17
N ILE A 46 21.24 -23.05 -3.36
CA ILE A 46 20.38 -22.21 -2.48
C ILE A 46 19.46 -21.34 -3.34
N GLU A 47 20.01 -20.63 -4.33
CA GLU A 47 19.28 -19.73 -5.21
C GLU A 47 18.25 -20.49 -6.08
N ASP A 48 18.61 -21.68 -6.58
CA ASP A 48 17.69 -22.56 -7.30
C ASP A 48 16.54 -23.06 -6.40
N ALA A 49 16.81 -23.34 -5.13
CA ALA A 49 15.80 -23.73 -4.16
C ALA A 49 14.86 -22.57 -3.78
N LEU A 50 15.40 -21.34 -3.71
CA LEU A 50 14.61 -20.13 -3.51
C LEU A 50 13.72 -19.85 -4.71
N ALA A 51 14.24 -20.00 -5.93
CA ALA A 51 13.46 -19.84 -7.16
C ALA A 51 12.27 -20.82 -7.24
N LYS A 52 12.49 -22.09 -6.91
CA LYS A 52 11.41 -23.11 -6.87
C LYS A 52 10.31 -22.83 -5.84
N ARG A 53 10.58 -22.01 -4.85
CA ARG A 53 9.63 -21.63 -3.78
C ARG A 53 9.17 -20.18 -3.86
N LEU A 54 9.44 -19.51 -4.98
CA LEU A 54 9.21 -18.08 -5.13
C LEU A 54 7.77 -17.67 -4.81
N ASP A 55 6.76 -18.39 -5.29
CA ASP A 55 5.35 -18.07 -5.05
C ASP A 55 4.99 -18.14 -3.56
N SER A 56 5.43 -19.20 -2.87
CA SER A 56 5.25 -19.31 -1.42
C SER A 56 6.03 -18.25 -0.63
N LEU A 57 7.15 -17.77 -1.15
CA LEU A 57 7.91 -16.67 -0.54
C LEU A 57 7.23 -15.32 -0.79
N LYS A 58 6.65 -15.11 -1.99
CA LYS A 58 5.85 -13.93 -2.31
C LYS A 58 4.63 -13.76 -1.40
N GLU A 59 4.04 -14.86 -0.94
CA GLU A 59 2.92 -14.83 0.01
C GLU A 59 3.33 -14.47 1.43
N LYS A 60 4.52 -14.87 1.85
CA LYS A 60 5.01 -14.79 3.24
C LYS A 60 5.93 -13.61 3.51
N LEU A 61 6.66 -13.16 2.51
CA LEU A 61 7.45 -11.96 2.61
C LEU A 61 6.52 -10.75 2.44
N PRO A 62 6.74 -9.67 3.21
CA PRO A 62 6.17 -8.40 2.80
C PRO A 62 6.63 -8.19 1.38
N LYS A 63 5.71 -7.88 0.50
CA LYS A 63 5.99 -7.69 -0.93
C LYS A 63 6.88 -6.46 -1.08
N VAL A 64 8.15 -6.58 -0.72
CA VAL A 64 9.18 -5.59 -1.00
C VAL A 64 9.48 -5.68 -2.48
N TYR A 65 8.62 -5.10 -3.30
CA TYR A 65 9.02 -4.68 -4.63
C TYR A 65 10.01 -3.53 -4.43
N CYS A 66 11.26 -3.89 -4.22
CA CYS A 66 12.35 -2.95 -4.27
C CYS A 66 12.86 -2.82 -5.72
N ASP A 67 11.98 -2.61 -6.65
CA ASP A 67 12.29 -1.72 -7.72
C ASP A 67 11.92 -0.34 -7.18
N LYS A 68 12.90 0.55 -7.22
CA LYS A 68 12.86 1.94 -6.76
C LYS A 68 11.73 2.74 -7.43
N VAL A 69 10.50 2.33 -7.19
CA VAL A 69 9.30 2.90 -7.81
C VAL A 69 8.40 3.43 -6.71
N ILE A 70 8.01 4.68 -6.85
CA ILE A 70 6.97 5.32 -6.05
C ILE A 70 5.72 5.45 -6.90
N HIS A 71 4.61 4.94 -6.41
CA HIS A 71 3.34 5.01 -7.10
C HIS A 71 2.60 6.28 -6.73
N VAL A 72 2.03 6.93 -7.74
CA VAL A 72 1.14 8.08 -7.60
C VAL A 72 -0.03 7.89 -8.56
N ARG A 73 -1.25 7.88 -8.04
CA ARG A 73 -2.48 7.66 -8.84
C ARG A 73 -2.43 6.41 -9.73
N GLY A 74 -1.77 5.34 -9.24
CA GLY A 74 -1.60 4.07 -9.96
C GLY A 74 -0.43 4.02 -10.94
N ILE A 75 0.29 5.11 -11.14
CA ILE A 75 1.44 5.20 -12.03
C ILE A 75 2.72 5.09 -11.21
N GLY A 76 3.64 4.22 -11.64
CA GLY A 76 4.94 4.05 -11.02
C GLY A 76 5.97 5.03 -11.57
N TYR A 77 6.75 5.67 -10.68
CA TYR A 77 7.79 6.62 -11.01
C TYR A 77 9.11 6.25 -10.35
N THR A 78 10.23 6.48 -11.05
CA THR A 78 11.57 6.32 -10.50
C THR A 78 11.87 7.49 -9.54
N PRO A 79 12.14 7.24 -8.25
CA PRO A 79 12.35 8.29 -7.28
C PRO A 79 13.74 8.93 -7.39
N LYS A 80 13.78 10.23 -7.24
CA LYS A 80 14.99 11.04 -6.97
C LYS A 80 14.81 11.79 -5.65
N PHE A 81 15.80 11.68 -4.78
CA PHE A 81 15.80 12.31 -3.47
C PHE A 81 16.78 13.50 -3.45
N LEU A 82 16.31 14.64 -3.00
CA LEU A 82 17.09 15.87 -2.91
C LEU A 82 16.95 16.49 -1.51
N VAL A 83 17.98 17.20 -1.07
CA VAL A 83 17.89 18.06 0.11
C VAL A 83 17.54 19.48 -0.36
N SER A 84 16.53 20.08 0.26
CA SER A 84 16.06 21.44 -0.05
C SER A 84 15.45 22.07 1.19
N GLU A 85 15.69 23.35 1.41
CA GLU A 85 15.06 24.10 2.51
C GLU A 85 13.54 24.14 2.39
N THR A 86 13.03 24.17 1.15
CA THR A 86 11.60 24.10 0.87
C THR A 86 11.26 22.69 0.39
N PRO A 87 10.57 21.86 1.21
CA PRO A 87 10.15 20.53 0.81
C PRO A 87 9.12 20.57 -0.33
N TYR A 88 9.24 19.65 -1.30
CA TYR A 88 8.29 19.49 -2.39
C TYR A 88 8.34 18.11 -3.00
N VAL A 89 7.25 17.73 -3.71
CA VAL A 89 7.21 16.61 -4.65
C VAL A 89 6.93 17.15 -6.05
N ARG A 90 7.68 16.67 -7.04
CA ARG A 90 7.49 17.03 -8.44
C ARG A 90 7.67 15.83 -9.35
N ILE A 91 6.72 15.61 -10.26
CA ILE A 91 6.80 14.58 -11.30
C ILE A 91 7.29 15.21 -12.60
N ARG A 92 8.27 14.56 -13.25
CA ARG A 92 8.81 14.93 -14.56
C ARG A 92 9.03 13.66 -15.39
N GLY A 93 8.20 13.45 -16.42
CA GLY A 93 8.25 12.23 -17.21
C GLY A 93 8.04 10.98 -16.34
N ASN A 94 9.01 10.08 -16.31
CA ASN A 94 8.97 8.85 -15.49
C ASN A 94 9.63 9.00 -14.12
N GLU A 95 10.00 10.21 -13.73
CA GLU A 95 10.70 10.47 -12.46
C GLU A 95 9.81 11.23 -11.48
N ILE A 96 9.93 10.87 -10.20
CA ILE A 96 9.36 11.62 -9.09
C ILE A 96 10.51 12.17 -8.24
N VAL A 97 10.59 13.49 -8.14
CA VAL A 97 11.57 14.20 -7.31
C VAL A 97 10.92 14.49 -5.96
N ILE A 98 11.52 14.00 -4.90
CA ILE A 98 11.11 14.27 -3.52
C ILE A 98 12.23 15.05 -2.86
N ALA A 99 11.96 16.29 -2.50
CA ALA A 99 12.89 17.17 -1.82
C ALA A 99 12.46 17.34 -0.35
N ALA A 100 13.39 17.11 0.57
CA ALA A 100 13.16 17.22 2.00
C ALA A 100 14.24 18.09 2.65
N LYS A 101 14.00 18.56 3.89
CA LYS A 101 14.98 19.41 4.60
C LYS A 101 16.26 18.67 4.98
N THR A 102 16.16 17.37 5.20
CA THR A 102 17.32 16.52 5.51
C THR A 102 17.32 15.30 4.60
N ASN A 103 18.43 14.57 4.55
CA ASN A 103 18.56 13.33 3.79
C ASN A 103 18.04 12.08 4.56
N GLU A 104 17.26 12.28 5.61
CA GLU A 104 16.68 11.20 6.39
C GLU A 104 15.46 10.59 5.68
N THR A 105 15.39 9.27 5.61
CA THR A 105 14.25 8.54 5.03
C THR A 105 12.90 8.98 5.62
N LYS A 106 12.87 9.27 6.92
CA LYS A 106 11.66 9.75 7.61
C LYS A 106 11.15 11.08 7.04
N GLU A 107 12.03 11.99 6.69
CA GLU A 107 11.66 13.29 6.12
C GLU A 107 11.12 13.12 4.69
N TYR A 108 11.75 12.30 3.85
CA TYR A 108 11.23 11.99 2.52
C TYR A 108 9.85 11.33 2.59
N LYS A 109 9.65 10.40 3.53
CA LYS A 109 8.32 9.80 3.78
C LYS A 109 7.28 10.85 4.12
N ARG A 110 7.59 11.74 5.06
CA ARG A 110 6.69 12.81 5.48
C ARG A 110 6.26 13.65 4.28
N VAL A 111 7.22 14.15 3.49
CA VAL A 111 6.95 14.98 2.31
C VAL A 111 6.10 14.22 1.27
N LEU A 112 6.37 12.92 1.06
CA LEU A 112 5.60 12.10 0.14
C LEU A 112 4.16 11.89 0.65
N TYR A 113 3.97 11.63 1.94
CA TYR A 113 2.63 11.43 2.50
C TYR A 113 1.81 12.72 2.57
N ASP A 114 2.45 13.86 2.82
CA ASP A 114 1.81 15.17 2.69
C ASP A 114 1.31 15.41 1.24
N TYR A 115 2.10 14.99 0.25
CA TYR A 115 1.72 15.04 -1.15
C TYR A 115 0.56 14.09 -1.48
N TYR A 116 0.57 12.87 -0.94
CA TYR A 116 -0.55 11.93 -1.10
C TYR A 116 -1.84 12.45 -0.45
N GLU A 117 -1.74 13.09 0.72
CA GLU A 117 -2.89 13.74 1.35
C GLU A 117 -3.50 14.80 0.43
N GLN A 118 -2.66 15.64 -0.19
CA GLN A 118 -3.16 16.65 -1.14
C GLN A 118 -3.88 16.01 -2.32
N ILE A 119 -3.35 14.92 -2.89
CA ILE A 119 -4.02 14.18 -3.96
C ILE A 119 -5.41 13.71 -3.53
N ILE A 120 -5.54 13.16 -2.31
CA ILE A 120 -6.82 12.66 -1.81
C ILE A 120 -7.80 13.82 -1.61
N ARG A 121 -7.34 14.95 -1.09
CA ARG A 121 -8.16 16.17 -0.92
C ARG A 121 -8.69 16.67 -2.26
N ASP A 122 -7.84 16.73 -3.28
CA ASP A 122 -8.20 17.17 -4.62
C ASP A 122 -9.24 16.22 -5.25
N GLU A 123 -9.05 14.91 -5.13
CA GLU A 123 -10.01 13.91 -5.63
C GLU A 123 -11.34 13.99 -4.87
N LEU A 124 -11.31 14.12 -3.54
CA LEU A 124 -12.51 14.25 -2.73
C LEU A 124 -13.29 15.53 -3.11
N ALA A 125 -12.62 16.64 -3.42
CA ALA A 125 -13.28 17.86 -3.85
C ALA A 125 -14.10 17.64 -5.13
N VAL A 126 -13.62 16.78 -6.05
CA VAL A 126 -14.33 16.41 -7.28
C VAL A 126 -15.48 15.43 -7.00
N ILE A 127 -15.29 14.47 -6.11
CA ILE A 127 -16.24 13.37 -5.86
C ILE A 127 -17.37 13.79 -4.92
N LEU A 128 -17.11 14.65 -3.96
CA LEU A 128 -18.06 15.03 -2.89
C LEU A 128 -19.41 15.56 -3.39
N PRO A 129 -19.52 16.36 -4.45
CA PRO A 129 -20.84 16.79 -4.95
C PRO A 129 -21.75 15.60 -5.32
N ALA A 130 -21.22 14.63 -6.05
CA ALA A 130 -21.97 13.43 -6.43
C ALA A 130 -22.28 12.54 -5.21
N ALA A 131 -21.32 12.39 -4.29
CA ALA A 131 -21.52 11.64 -3.06
C ALA A 131 -22.61 12.28 -2.17
N ARG A 132 -22.65 13.61 -2.04
CA ARG A 132 -23.72 14.32 -1.33
C ARG A 132 -25.10 14.10 -1.92
N GLN A 133 -25.17 14.05 -3.25
CA GLN A 133 -26.44 13.75 -3.94
C GLN A 133 -26.87 12.30 -3.70
N ALA A 134 -25.93 11.35 -3.82
CA ALA A 134 -26.21 9.93 -3.62
C ALA A 134 -26.60 9.60 -2.15
N PHE A 135 -26.07 10.34 -1.19
CA PHE A 135 -26.33 10.19 0.24
C PHE A 135 -27.07 11.40 0.82
N SER A 136 -28.08 11.92 0.09
CA SER A 136 -28.82 13.11 0.47
C SER A 136 -29.61 12.98 1.78
N GLU A 137 -29.85 11.76 2.24
CA GLU A 137 -30.55 11.42 3.47
C GLU A 137 -29.70 11.56 4.75
N ILE A 138 -28.38 11.80 4.62
CA ILE A 138 -27.48 11.97 5.77
C ILE A 138 -26.74 13.31 5.70
N SER A 139 -26.28 13.80 6.87
CA SER A 139 -25.25 14.83 6.92
C SER A 139 -23.91 14.24 6.56
N MET A 140 -23.06 14.98 5.80
CA MET A 140 -21.72 14.49 5.47
C MET A 140 -20.82 14.44 6.71
N PRO A 141 -20.10 13.34 6.93
CA PRO A 141 -19.07 13.26 7.96
C PRO A 141 -17.98 14.30 7.77
N THR A 142 -17.29 14.62 8.83
CA THR A 142 -16.00 15.35 8.74
C THR A 142 -14.89 14.40 8.29
N PHE A 143 -13.80 14.95 7.73
CA PHE A 143 -12.70 14.16 7.20
C PHE A 143 -11.37 14.51 7.85
N SER A 144 -10.54 13.50 8.09
CA SER A 144 -9.12 13.65 8.42
C SER A 144 -8.27 12.67 7.60
N PHE A 145 -6.96 12.93 7.60
CA PHE A 145 -6.00 12.16 6.80
C PHE A 145 -4.84 11.75 7.70
N LYS A 146 -4.47 10.48 7.62
CA LYS A 146 -3.39 9.92 8.43
C LYS A 146 -2.83 8.68 7.76
N TYR A 147 -1.58 8.36 8.00
CA TYR A 147 -1.05 7.05 7.62
C TYR A 147 -1.74 5.95 8.43
N LEU A 148 -2.53 5.11 7.78
CA LEU A 148 -3.15 3.92 8.36
C LEU A 148 -2.47 2.68 7.77
N LYS A 149 -2.00 1.80 8.64
CA LYS A 149 -1.23 0.61 8.23
C LYS A 149 -2.11 -0.51 7.67
N THR A 150 -3.35 -0.63 8.14
CA THR A 150 -4.19 -1.82 7.97
C THR A 150 -5.49 -1.60 7.18
N CYS A 151 -5.83 -0.35 6.89
CA CYS A 151 -7.04 0.00 6.16
C CYS A 151 -6.85 1.26 5.30
N TYR A 152 -7.71 1.43 4.30
CA TYR A 152 -7.69 2.60 3.42
C TYR A 152 -8.46 3.78 4.01
N ALA A 153 -9.50 3.51 4.78
CA ALA A 153 -10.21 4.51 5.56
C ALA A 153 -10.89 3.85 6.76
N ARG A 154 -11.49 4.66 7.62
CA ARG A 154 -12.27 4.21 8.79
C ARG A 154 -13.37 5.21 9.10
N TYR A 155 -14.60 4.73 9.19
CA TYR A 155 -15.72 5.50 9.69
C TYR A 155 -15.84 5.39 11.21
N TYR A 156 -16.00 6.53 11.87
CA TYR A 156 -16.31 6.63 13.31
C TYR A 156 -17.75 7.07 13.49
N SER A 157 -18.59 6.16 13.99
CA SER A 157 -20.01 6.39 14.20
C SER A 157 -20.31 7.25 15.46
N GLY A 158 -21.58 7.53 15.67
CA GLY A 158 -22.09 8.28 16.81
C GLY A 158 -21.72 9.76 16.75
N TRP A 159 -21.39 10.36 17.90
CA TRP A 159 -21.11 11.79 18.01
C TRP A 159 -19.92 12.28 17.17
N LYS A 160 -18.99 11.38 16.82
CA LYS A 160 -17.84 11.74 15.99
C LYS A 160 -18.24 11.99 14.54
N HIS A 161 -19.11 11.15 13.99
CA HIS A 161 -19.55 11.23 12.60
C HIS A 161 -18.42 11.67 11.66
N HIS A 162 -17.37 10.83 11.56
CA HIS A 162 -16.08 11.18 11.01
C HIS A 162 -15.50 10.07 10.16
N ILE A 163 -14.85 10.39 9.05
CA ILE A 163 -14.08 9.45 8.23
C ILE A 163 -12.61 9.86 8.27
N GLU A 164 -11.75 8.92 8.68
CA GLU A 164 -10.30 9.05 8.65
C GLU A 164 -9.76 8.29 7.44
N PHE A 165 -9.20 9.00 6.46
CA PHE A 165 -8.59 8.41 5.26
C PHE A 165 -7.12 8.10 5.46
N SER A 166 -6.67 6.96 4.94
CA SER A 166 -5.25 6.66 4.86
C SER A 166 -4.59 7.47 3.73
N THR A 167 -3.50 8.17 4.05
CA THR A 167 -2.69 8.87 3.04
C THR A 167 -2.13 7.92 1.97
N VAL A 168 -2.05 6.63 2.25
CA VAL A 168 -1.67 5.57 1.30
C VAL A 168 -2.56 5.58 0.04
N LEU A 169 -3.81 6.03 0.13
CA LEU A 169 -4.72 6.11 -1.01
C LEU A 169 -4.21 7.02 -2.15
N GLY A 170 -3.31 7.96 -1.87
CA GLY A 170 -2.70 8.79 -2.92
C GLY A 170 -1.86 8.01 -3.93
N LYS A 171 -1.48 6.77 -3.62
CA LYS A 171 -0.83 5.85 -4.56
C LYS A 171 -1.77 5.30 -5.63
N TYR A 172 -3.06 5.26 -5.32
CA TYR A 172 -4.07 4.55 -6.09
C TYR A 172 -4.77 5.48 -7.08
N PRO A 173 -5.31 4.94 -8.19
CA PRO A 173 -6.19 5.69 -9.11
C PRO A 173 -7.36 6.34 -8.37
N GLY A 174 -7.83 7.50 -8.85
CA GLY A 174 -8.87 8.29 -8.17
C GLY A 174 -10.19 7.52 -7.93
N HIS A 175 -10.55 6.58 -8.80
CA HIS A 175 -11.75 5.75 -8.57
C HIS A 175 -11.67 4.87 -7.32
N TYR A 176 -10.46 4.53 -6.82
CA TYR A 176 -10.31 3.83 -5.54
C TYR A 176 -10.59 4.75 -4.35
N ILE A 177 -10.27 6.04 -4.47
CA ILE A 177 -10.65 7.04 -3.46
C ILE A 177 -12.17 7.19 -3.44
N ALA A 178 -12.81 7.23 -4.63
CA ALA A 178 -14.26 7.29 -4.75
C ALA A 178 -14.94 6.09 -4.09
N VAL A 179 -14.56 4.88 -4.46
CA VAL A 179 -15.15 3.67 -3.88
C VAL A 179 -14.94 3.59 -2.37
N THR A 180 -13.78 4.01 -1.88
CA THR A 180 -13.49 4.07 -0.44
C THR A 180 -14.41 5.08 0.27
N LEU A 181 -14.62 6.28 -0.28
CA LEU A 181 -15.55 7.25 0.28
C LEU A 181 -16.97 6.68 0.38
N TYR A 182 -17.48 6.09 -0.70
CA TYR A 182 -18.83 5.52 -0.72
C TYR A 182 -18.96 4.31 0.23
N HIS A 183 -17.91 3.51 0.38
CA HIS A 183 -17.82 2.43 1.36
C HIS A 183 -18.00 2.96 2.79
N GLU A 184 -17.22 3.98 3.17
CA GLU A 184 -17.29 4.56 4.50
C GLU A 184 -18.61 5.31 4.76
N LEU A 185 -19.20 5.95 3.73
CA LEU A 185 -20.52 6.56 3.83
C LEU A 185 -21.62 5.50 4.00
N THR A 186 -21.47 4.32 3.42
CA THR A 186 -22.42 3.21 3.61
C THR A 186 -22.46 2.74 5.06
N HIS A 187 -21.34 2.84 5.79
CA HIS A 187 -21.29 2.53 7.23
C HIS A 187 -22.16 3.43 8.11
N VAL A 188 -22.64 4.56 7.60
CA VAL A 188 -23.65 5.37 8.31
C VAL A 188 -24.95 4.59 8.50
N PHE A 189 -25.29 3.70 7.55
CA PHE A 189 -26.51 2.89 7.57
C PHE A 189 -26.27 1.48 8.13
N VAL A 190 -25.16 0.85 7.75
CA VAL A 190 -24.85 -0.54 8.06
C VAL A 190 -23.39 -0.66 8.51
N LEU A 191 -23.18 -0.95 9.79
CA LEU A 191 -21.84 -0.96 10.38
C LEU A 191 -21.01 -2.20 10.03
N ASP A 192 -21.66 -3.31 9.69
CA ASP A 192 -20.99 -4.55 9.31
C ASP A 192 -20.97 -4.70 7.77
N HIS A 193 -20.14 -5.61 7.27
CA HIS A 193 -20.07 -5.93 5.84
C HIS A 193 -21.02 -7.07 5.45
N SER A 194 -22.25 -7.02 5.95
CA SER A 194 -23.32 -7.98 5.65
C SER A 194 -23.82 -7.86 4.19
N LYS A 195 -24.75 -8.74 3.81
CA LYS A 195 -25.43 -8.63 2.51
C LYS A 195 -26.16 -7.29 2.35
N GLU A 196 -26.71 -6.76 3.46
CA GLU A 196 -27.39 -5.46 3.47
C GLU A 196 -26.42 -4.31 3.18
N PHE A 197 -25.20 -4.34 3.76
CA PHE A 197 -24.15 -3.37 3.43
C PHE A 197 -23.91 -3.31 1.93
N TYR A 198 -23.64 -4.45 1.29
CA TYR A 198 -23.39 -4.47 -0.15
C TYR A 198 -24.60 -4.06 -0.98
N ARG A 199 -25.83 -4.38 -0.53
CA ARG A 199 -27.05 -3.92 -1.19
C ARG A 199 -27.15 -2.40 -1.20
N VAL A 200 -26.90 -1.75 -0.07
CA VAL A 200 -26.90 -0.27 0.05
C VAL A 200 -25.74 0.31 -0.75
N PHE A 201 -24.53 -0.25 -0.60
CA PHE A 201 -23.33 0.23 -1.27
C PHE A 201 -23.47 0.23 -2.80
N GLU A 202 -23.92 -0.87 -3.40
CA GLU A 202 -24.13 -1.00 -4.85
C GLU A 202 -25.30 -0.13 -5.36
N SER A 203 -26.30 0.17 -4.53
CA SER A 203 -27.37 1.10 -4.88
C SER A 203 -26.87 2.56 -5.01
N LYS A 204 -25.81 2.91 -4.29
CA LYS A 204 -25.20 4.26 -4.27
C LYS A 204 -24.04 4.40 -5.26
N PHE A 205 -23.33 3.32 -5.51
CA PHE A 205 -22.15 3.29 -6.39
C PHE A 205 -22.17 2.01 -7.26
N PRO A 206 -22.48 2.10 -8.56
CA PRO A 206 -22.55 0.93 -9.44
C PRO A 206 -21.21 0.16 -9.48
N ASN A 207 -21.27 -1.17 -9.45
CA ASN A 207 -20.11 -2.07 -9.40
C ASN A 207 -19.20 -1.87 -8.18
N ALA A 208 -19.71 -1.26 -7.11
CA ALA A 208 -18.95 -0.93 -5.90
C ALA A 208 -18.22 -2.14 -5.31
N LYS A 209 -18.91 -3.28 -5.20
CA LYS A 209 -18.35 -4.51 -4.64
C LYS A 209 -17.16 -5.04 -5.44
N GLU A 210 -17.24 -5.02 -6.77
CA GLU A 210 -16.15 -5.47 -7.61
C GLU A 210 -14.94 -4.57 -7.49
N ILE A 211 -15.13 -3.25 -7.53
CA ILE A 211 -14.05 -2.27 -7.40
C ILE A 211 -13.43 -2.32 -6.00
N ASP A 212 -14.23 -2.46 -4.93
CA ASP A 212 -13.72 -2.63 -3.56
C ASP A 212 -12.86 -3.88 -3.43
N LEU A 213 -13.27 -5.00 -4.03
CA LEU A 213 -12.48 -6.24 -4.07
C LEU A 213 -11.18 -6.07 -4.86
N GLN A 214 -11.20 -5.35 -5.98
CA GLN A 214 -10.00 -5.03 -6.76
C GLN A 214 -9.06 -4.13 -5.96
N THR A 215 -9.58 -3.12 -5.28
CA THR A 215 -8.79 -2.21 -4.41
C THR A 215 -8.05 -2.99 -3.34
N ARG A 216 -8.71 -3.96 -2.69
CA ARG A 216 -8.09 -4.81 -1.66
C ARG A 216 -7.02 -5.76 -2.20
N LYS A 217 -7.12 -6.17 -3.46
CA LYS A 217 -6.14 -7.04 -4.13
C LYS A 217 -4.96 -6.26 -4.69
N THR A 218 -5.15 -4.99 -5.02
CA THR A 218 -4.10 -4.13 -5.56
C THR A 218 -3.25 -3.59 -4.42
N CYS A 219 -1.96 -3.86 -4.45
CA CYS A 219 -1.02 -3.42 -3.42
C CYS A 219 0.13 -2.66 -4.06
N TYR A 220 0.21 -1.35 -3.79
CA TYR A 220 1.37 -0.54 -4.15
C TYR A 220 2.26 -0.36 -2.93
N PHE A 221 3.49 -0.89 -3.00
CA PHE A 221 4.45 -0.80 -1.91
C PHE A 221 5.29 0.46 -2.03
N ASP A 222 5.70 1.02 -0.89
CA ASP A 222 6.66 2.11 -0.84
C ASP A 222 8.07 1.54 -0.81
N CYS A 223 8.97 2.16 -1.57
CA CYS A 223 10.41 1.91 -1.47
C CYS A 223 11.09 2.81 -0.41
N LEU A 224 10.32 3.54 0.41
CA LEU A 224 10.77 4.41 1.49
C LEU A 224 10.53 3.79 2.87
#